data_cf83a644db821613d5d52a64f750bdc3
#
_entry.id   cf83a644db821613d5d52a64f750bdc3
#
_cell.length_a   1.000
_cell.length_b   1.000
_cell.length_c   1.000
_cell.angle_alpha   90.00
_cell.angle_beta   90.00
_cell.angle_gamma   90.00
#
_symmetry.space_group_name_H-M   'P 1'
#
loop_
_entity.id
_entity.type
_entity.pdbx_description
1 polymer ?
#
loop_
_entity_poly.entity_id
_entity_poly.type
_entity_poly.pdbx_seq_one_letter_code
_entity_poly.pdbx_strand_id
1 'polypeptide(L)'
;MKKIRVLFTIFCFLTASINSYGQDSENKWQFSFGINAVDLDADTSTKLTEFFDVQENWNVSKSPISIISLSKYCGNNISFSLSGSFNTISKYVSSAAANNGNPTSEFLAVDAMLKYDLSNVFTFGKLEPFVGIGPGYTWFDDQKYLTGNLSLGTNYWFSDVFGLTLMADYKNNYDDIRESLHYDEGGTMRWSAMLSMKF
;
A
#
# COMPACT_ATOMS: atom_id res chain seq x y z
N MET A 1 -22.86 3.41 -24.03
CA MET A 1 -21.95 4.21 -24.85
C MET A 1 -21.68 5.64 -24.29
N LYS A 2 -22.65 6.40 -23.76
CA LYS A 2 -22.41 7.75 -23.19
C LYS A 2 -21.45 7.73 -21.98
N LYS A 3 -21.57 6.75 -21.08
CA LYS A 3 -20.72 6.61 -19.88
C LYS A 3 -19.24 6.36 -20.21
N ILE A 4 -18.95 5.56 -21.24
CA ILE A 4 -17.58 5.28 -21.70
C ILE A 4 -16.93 6.53 -22.31
N ARG A 5 -17.69 7.36 -23.02
CA ARG A 5 -17.18 8.62 -23.58
C ARG A 5 -16.81 9.62 -22.48
N VAL A 6 -17.64 9.72 -21.44
CA VAL A 6 -17.35 10.57 -20.28
C VAL A 6 -16.08 10.10 -19.56
N LEU A 7 -15.94 8.80 -19.35
CA LEU A 7 -14.74 8.22 -18.71
C LEU A 7 -13.49 8.47 -19.56
N PHE A 8 -13.59 8.31 -20.88
CA PHE A 8 -12.48 8.60 -21.81
C PHE A 8 -12.13 10.08 -21.84
N THR A 9 -13.13 10.98 -21.80
CA THR A 9 -12.88 12.43 -21.75
C THR A 9 -12.19 12.82 -20.44
N ILE A 10 -12.61 12.29 -19.30
CA ILE A 10 -11.95 12.48 -18.00
C ILE A 10 -10.52 11.96 -18.06
N PHE A 11 -10.29 10.79 -18.65
CA PHE A 11 -8.95 10.22 -18.83
C PHE A 11 -8.06 11.11 -19.72
N CYS A 12 -8.59 11.66 -20.83
CA CYS A 12 -7.85 12.59 -21.69
C CYS A 12 -7.54 13.93 -21.00
N PHE A 13 -8.44 14.43 -20.14
CA PHE A 13 -8.15 15.63 -19.33
C PHE A 13 -7.05 15.38 -18.31
N LEU A 14 -6.99 14.19 -17.72
CA LEU A 14 -5.95 13.80 -16.79
C LEU A 14 -4.56 13.66 -17.44
N THR A 15 -4.51 13.39 -18.74
CA THR A 15 -3.23 13.24 -19.49
C THR A 15 -2.70 14.57 -20.07
N ALA A 16 -3.50 15.62 -20.11
CA ALA A 16 -3.16 16.89 -20.76
C ALA A 16 -2.39 17.88 -19.88
N SER A 17 -2.17 17.59 -18.61
CA SER A 17 -1.48 18.51 -17.69
C SER A 17 0.05 18.36 -17.72
N ILE A 18 0.67 19.48 -17.88
CA ILE A 18 2.06 19.90 -18.02
C ILE A 18 2.98 19.36 -16.91
N ASN A 19 4.27 19.26 -17.20
CA ASN A 19 5.38 18.87 -16.33
C ASN A 19 5.08 19.03 -14.83
N SER A 20 4.70 17.94 -14.19
CA SER A 20 4.52 17.89 -12.75
C SER A 20 5.80 17.27 -12.15
N TYR A 21 6.38 17.95 -11.20
CA TYR A 21 7.50 17.45 -10.42
C TYR A 21 6.98 16.79 -9.15
N GLY A 22 7.63 15.74 -8.71
CA GLY A 22 7.33 15.04 -7.48
C GLY A 22 7.52 15.86 -6.22
N GLN A 23 7.53 15.16 -5.11
CA GLN A 23 7.92 15.74 -3.83
C GLN A 23 9.39 16.19 -3.92
N ASP A 24 9.64 17.49 -3.71
CA ASP A 24 10.94 18.13 -3.91
C ASP A 24 11.29 19.10 -2.77
N SER A 25 12.31 19.94 -2.98
CA SER A 25 12.74 20.94 -1.99
C SER A 25 11.72 22.06 -1.75
N GLU A 26 10.80 22.30 -2.67
CA GLU A 26 9.75 23.32 -2.57
C GLU A 26 8.49 22.74 -1.93
N ASN A 27 8.07 21.53 -2.33
CA ASN A 27 6.92 20.79 -1.82
C ASN A 27 7.38 19.61 -0.98
N LYS A 28 7.80 19.90 0.25
CA LYS A 28 8.46 18.90 1.11
C LYS A 28 7.52 17.87 1.73
N TRP A 29 6.25 18.20 1.85
CA TRP A 29 5.29 17.32 2.50
C TRP A 29 4.33 16.73 1.47
N GLN A 30 3.98 15.47 1.69
CA GLN A 30 2.93 14.77 0.94
C GLN A 30 1.98 14.10 1.92
N PHE A 31 0.72 14.45 1.82
CA PHE A 31 -0.37 13.75 2.50
C PHE A 31 -1.11 12.86 1.52
N SER A 32 -1.36 11.62 1.92
CA SER A 32 -2.06 10.65 1.07
C SER A 32 -3.12 9.92 1.87
N PHE A 33 -4.25 9.63 1.24
CA PHE A 33 -5.32 8.84 1.83
C PHE A 33 -6.02 8.01 0.75
N GLY A 34 -6.54 6.86 1.13
CA GLY A 34 -7.17 5.97 0.15
C GLY A 34 -7.59 4.64 0.73
N ILE A 35 -7.62 3.65 -0.14
CA ILE A 35 -8.03 2.28 0.18
C ILE A 35 -6.83 1.34 0.14
N ASN A 36 -6.91 0.27 0.90
CA ASN A 36 -5.95 -0.83 0.85
C ASN A 36 -6.65 -2.19 0.81
N ALA A 37 -5.92 -3.16 0.32
CA ALA A 37 -6.24 -4.58 0.41
C ALA A 37 -5.10 -5.31 1.11
N VAL A 38 -5.41 -6.28 1.94
CA VAL A 38 -4.44 -7.08 2.68
C VAL A 38 -4.59 -8.54 2.28
N ASP A 39 -3.46 -9.15 1.95
CA ASP A 39 -3.30 -10.57 1.72
C ASP A 39 -2.38 -11.12 2.81
N LEU A 40 -2.88 -12.06 3.61
CA LEU A 40 -2.14 -12.66 4.73
C LEU A 40 -1.30 -13.86 4.30
N ASP A 41 -1.54 -14.39 3.11
CA ASP A 41 -0.92 -15.61 2.60
C ASP A 41 0.16 -15.31 1.54
N ALA A 42 0.91 -14.24 1.74
CA ALA A 42 1.99 -13.86 0.86
C ALA A 42 3.27 -14.65 1.18
N ASP A 43 3.30 -15.95 0.86
CA ASP A 43 4.50 -16.76 0.97
C ASP A 43 5.51 -16.39 -0.14
N THR A 44 6.80 -16.39 0.20
CA THR A 44 7.90 -16.17 -0.75
C THR A 44 8.03 -17.28 -1.79
N SER A 45 7.43 -18.46 -1.55
CA SER A 45 7.32 -19.57 -2.52
C SER A 45 6.13 -19.42 -3.48
N THR A 46 5.22 -18.49 -3.20
CA THR A 46 4.00 -18.25 -3.97
C THR A 46 4.34 -17.77 -5.39
N LYS A 47 3.69 -18.34 -6.37
CA LYS A 47 3.86 -17.89 -7.77
C LYS A 47 3.40 -16.44 -7.91
N LEU A 48 4.11 -15.63 -8.68
CA LEU A 48 3.77 -14.22 -8.92
C LEU A 48 2.30 -14.00 -9.33
N THR A 49 1.66 -15.01 -9.94
CA THR A 49 0.25 -14.96 -10.33
C THR A 49 -0.71 -14.98 -9.13
N GLU A 50 -0.34 -15.59 -8.03
CA GLU A 50 -1.18 -15.71 -6.82
C GLU A 50 -1.24 -14.41 -6.05
N PHE A 51 -0.21 -13.55 -6.14
CA PHE A 51 -0.24 -12.19 -5.58
C PHE A 51 -1.35 -11.30 -6.18
N PHE A 52 -1.90 -11.67 -7.34
CA PHE A 52 -2.97 -10.93 -8.01
C PHE A 52 -4.32 -11.64 -7.93
N ASP A 53 -4.46 -12.68 -7.11
CA ASP A 53 -5.75 -13.34 -6.90
C ASP A 53 -6.64 -12.52 -5.95
N VAL A 54 -7.30 -11.52 -6.55
CA VAL A 54 -8.17 -10.57 -5.86
C VAL A 54 -9.39 -11.27 -5.23
N GLN A 55 -9.86 -12.36 -5.85
CA GLN A 55 -11.09 -13.01 -5.42
C GLN A 55 -10.89 -13.88 -4.19
N GLU A 56 -9.78 -14.58 -4.11
CA GLU A 56 -9.52 -15.55 -3.04
C GLU A 56 -8.76 -14.93 -1.88
N ASN A 57 -7.72 -14.10 -2.14
CA ASN A 57 -6.75 -13.72 -1.13
C ASN A 57 -6.90 -12.26 -0.63
N TRP A 58 -7.37 -11.34 -1.48
CA TRP A 58 -7.41 -9.94 -1.10
C TRP A 58 -8.57 -9.59 -0.18
N ASN A 59 -8.24 -9.12 1.01
CA ASN A 59 -9.18 -8.51 1.94
C ASN A 59 -9.24 -7.01 1.68
N VAL A 60 -10.17 -6.59 0.82
CA VAL A 60 -10.37 -5.17 0.50
C VAL A 60 -11.19 -4.54 1.62
N SER A 61 -10.71 -3.42 2.17
CA SER A 61 -11.43 -2.70 3.20
C SER A 61 -12.79 -2.19 2.70
N LYS A 62 -13.81 -2.32 3.53
CA LYS A 62 -15.15 -1.78 3.26
C LYS A 62 -15.23 -0.27 3.53
N SER A 63 -14.24 0.29 4.22
CA SER A 63 -14.18 1.73 4.48
C SER A 63 -13.69 2.47 3.24
N PRO A 64 -14.27 3.63 2.91
CA PRO A 64 -13.81 4.47 1.80
C PRO A 64 -12.41 5.07 2.02
N ILE A 65 -11.96 5.12 3.27
CA ILE A 65 -10.59 5.48 3.65
C ILE A 65 -10.13 4.43 4.65
N SER A 66 -9.14 3.64 4.26
CA SER A 66 -8.56 2.58 5.09
C SER A 66 -7.05 2.69 5.24
N ILE A 67 -6.43 3.67 4.56
CA ILE A 67 -5.03 4.02 4.72
C ILE A 67 -4.86 5.54 4.64
N ILE A 68 -4.00 6.05 5.52
CA ILE A 68 -3.52 7.44 5.49
C ILE A 68 -1.99 7.41 5.57
N SER A 69 -1.33 8.37 4.94
CA SER A 69 0.12 8.49 4.97
C SER A 69 0.54 9.95 4.94
N LEU A 70 1.59 10.26 5.69
CA LEU A 70 2.27 11.54 5.67
C LEU A 70 3.74 11.29 5.36
N SER A 71 4.25 11.91 4.31
CA SER A 71 5.65 11.80 3.91
C SER A 71 6.32 13.16 3.92
N LYS A 72 7.61 13.17 4.24
CA LYS A 72 8.45 14.37 4.23
C LYS A 72 9.70 14.12 3.40
N TYR A 73 9.94 14.95 2.40
CA TYR A 73 11.19 14.94 1.63
C TYR A 73 12.37 15.39 2.51
N CYS A 74 13.41 14.60 2.50
CA CYS A 74 14.63 14.81 3.29
C CYS A 74 15.85 15.23 2.45
N GLY A 75 15.69 15.31 1.12
CA GLY A 75 16.79 15.58 0.18
C GLY A 75 17.33 14.30 -0.46
N ASN A 76 18.11 14.46 -1.53
CA ASN A 76 18.78 13.35 -2.25
C ASN A 76 17.82 12.22 -2.66
N ASN A 77 16.61 12.56 -3.11
CA ASN A 77 15.56 11.61 -3.49
C ASN A 77 15.07 10.72 -2.34
N ILE A 78 15.35 11.10 -1.10
CA ILE A 78 14.93 10.36 0.08
C ILE A 78 13.74 11.08 0.72
N SER A 79 12.71 10.32 1.06
CA SER A 79 11.59 10.77 1.86
C SER A 79 11.37 9.83 3.04
N PHE A 80 11.02 10.41 4.19
CA PHE A 80 10.51 9.66 5.34
C PHE A 80 8.98 9.67 5.29
N SER A 81 8.36 8.51 5.50
CA SER A 81 6.91 8.35 5.48
C SER A 81 6.42 7.64 6.73
N LEU A 82 5.33 8.15 7.28
CA LEU A 82 4.57 7.50 8.35
C LEU A 82 3.17 7.19 7.81
N SER A 83 2.71 5.96 7.94
CA SER A 83 1.37 5.56 7.51
C SER A 83 0.65 4.76 8.57
N GLY A 84 -0.69 4.92 8.58
CA GLY A 84 -1.61 4.10 9.35
C GLY A 84 -2.62 3.45 8.43
N SER A 85 -2.88 2.17 8.62
CA SER A 85 -3.89 1.44 7.82
C SER A 85 -4.70 0.52 8.70
N PHE A 86 -5.98 0.35 8.33
CA PHE A 86 -6.85 -0.62 8.95
C PHE A 86 -7.63 -1.42 7.90
N ASN A 87 -7.97 -2.65 8.26
CA ASN A 87 -8.73 -3.53 7.39
C ASN A 87 -9.55 -4.52 8.20
N THR A 88 -10.52 -5.15 7.57
CA THR A 88 -11.25 -6.29 8.12
C THR A 88 -10.88 -7.51 7.30
N ILE A 89 -10.26 -8.47 7.94
CA ILE A 89 -9.83 -9.72 7.32
C ILE A 89 -10.96 -10.74 7.44
N SER A 90 -11.43 -11.23 6.33
CA SER A 90 -12.46 -12.26 6.25
C SER A 90 -12.05 -13.48 5.43
N LYS A 91 -10.97 -13.34 4.68
CA LYS A 91 -10.42 -14.39 3.82
C LYS A 91 -9.08 -14.82 4.41
N TYR A 92 -9.12 -15.80 5.29
CA TYR A 92 -7.94 -16.50 5.78
C TYR A 92 -8.31 -17.92 6.20
N VAL A 93 -7.40 -18.84 6.02
CA VAL A 93 -7.59 -20.23 6.43
C VAL A 93 -7.07 -20.36 7.86
N SER A 94 -7.97 -20.43 8.83
CA SER A 94 -7.63 -20.83 10.20
C SER A 94 -8.19 -22.22 10.46
N SER A 95 -7.41 -23.09 11.06
CA SER A 95 -7.88 -24.42 11.50
C SER A 95 -9.03 -24.33 12.51
N ALA A 96 -9.13 -23.23 13.25
CA ALA A 96 -10.23 -22.94 14.16
C ALA A 96 -11.48 -22.40 13.42
N ALA A 97 -11.31 -21.69 12.30
CA ALA A 97 -12.39 -21.13 11.50
C ALA A 97 -13.17 -22.17 10.70
N ALA A 98 -12.52 -23.29 10.35
CA ALA A 98 -13.18 -24.41 9.67
C ALA A 98 -14.37 -25.00 10.46
N ASN A 99 -14.42 -24.75 11.75
CA ASN A 99 -15.47 -25.29 12.63
C ASN A 99 -16.59 -24.31 13.02
N ASN A 100 -16.43 -22.97 12.80
CA ASN A 100 -17.35 -21.96 13.36
C ASN A 100 -17.82 -20.86 12.42
N GLY A 101 -17.69 -21.02 11.10
CA GLY A 101 -17.98 -19.94 10.12
C GLY A 101 -16.81 -18.95 10.07
N ASN A 102 -16.71 -18.17 8.99
CA ASN A 102 -15.60 -17.23 8.78
C ASN A 102 -15.65 -16.08 9.82
N PRO A 103 -14.87 -16.12 10.90
CA PRO A 103 -14.76 -14.99 11.80
C PRO A 103 -14.07 -13.85 11.03
N THR A 104 -14.53 -12.63 11.24
CA THR A 104 -13.85 -11.44 10.75
C THR A 104 -12.89 -10.97 11.83
N SER A 105 -11.63 -10.74 11.47
CA SER A 105 -10.59 -10.18 12.35
C SER A 105 -10.21 -8.77 11.94
N GLU A 106 -9.90 -7.93 12.93
CA GLU A 106 -9.44 -6.57 12.68
C GLU A 106 -7.94 -6.57 12.44
N PHE A 107 -7.53 -5.82 11.41
CA PHE A 107 -6.13 -5.59 11.06
C PHE A 107 -5.85 -4.09 11.14
N LEU A 108 -4.93 -3.69 12.01
CA LEU A 108 -4.43 -2.33 12.13
C LEU A 108 -2.91 -2.36 11.98
N ALA A 109 -2.35 -1.43 11.20
CA ALA A 109 -0.90 -1.31 11.08
C ALA A 109 -0.46 0.16 11.08
N VAL A 110 0.70 0.40 11.70
CA VAL A 110 1.41 1.68 11.65
C VAL A 110 2.82 1.40 11.14
N ASP A 111 3.23 2.10 10.09
CA ASP A 111 4.50 1.86 9.39
C ASP A 111 5.30 3.15 9.27
N ALA A 112 6.59 3.08 9.54
CA ALA A 112 7.56 4.15 9.33
C ALA A 112 8.57 3.71 8.25
N MET A 113 8.62 4.44 7.14
CA MET A 113 9.36 4.03 5.93
C MET A 113 10.34 5.09 5.48
N LEU A 114 11.53 4.69 5.10
CA LEU A 114 12.41 5.47 4.23
C LEU A 114 12.14 5.06 2.80
N LYS A 115 11.77 6.03 1.95
CA LYS A 115 11.49 5.86 0.54
C LYS A 115 12.59 6.52 -0.28
N TYR A 116 13.03 5.84 -1.34
CA TYR A 116 13.95 6.37 -2.33
C TYR A 116 13.24 6.50 -3.67
N ASP A 117 13.20 7.71 -4.19
CA ASP A 117 12.64 8.03 -5.51
C ASP A 117 13.60 7.60 -6.62
N LEU A 118 13.10 6.79 -7.54
CA LEU A 118 13.85 6.22 -8.65
C LEU A 118 13.71 7.05 -9.95
N SER A 119 13.06 8.21 -9.92
CA SER A 119 12.82 9.03 -11.12
C SER A 119 14.10 9.49 -11.80
N ASN A 120 15.20 9.61 -11.06
CA ASN A 120 16.52 9.91 -11.60
C ASN A 120 17.17 8.73 -12.35
N VAL A 121 16.70 7.50 -12.08
CA VAL A 121 17.21 6.28 -12.72
C VAL A 121 16.31 5.88 -13.88
N PHE A 122 14.99 6.04 -13.69
CA PHE A 122 13.95 5.64 -14.63
C PHE A 122 13.02 6.81 -14.91
N THR A 123 13.12 7.41 -16.08
CA THR A 123 12.24 8.52 -16.49
C THR A 123 10.99 7.97 -17.19
N PHE A 124 9.88 7.90 -16.49
CA PHE A 124 8.59 7.45 -17.02
C PHE A 124 7.57 8.60 -17.14
N GLY A 125 8.02 9.78 -17.54
CA GLY A 125 7.17 10.95 -17.70
C GLY A 125 6.61 11.45 -16.35
N LYS A 126 5.33 11.28 -16.12
CA LYS A 126 4.63 11.71 -14.89
C LYS A 126 4.63 10.67 -13.77
N LEU A 127 5.22 9.52 -13.99
CA LEU A 127 5.34 8.45 -13.01
C LEU A 127 6.64 8.60 -12.25
N GLU A 128 6.56 8.57 -10.94
CA GLU A 128 7.68 8.63 -10.01
C GLU A 128 7.74 7.32 -9.22
N PRO A 129 8.44 6.31 -9.75
CA PRO A 129 8.60 5.06 -9.06
C PRO A 129 9.49 5.25 -7.82
N PHE A 130 9.16 4.53 -6.76
CA PHE A 130 9.95 4.52 -5.53
C PHE A 130 10.06 3.12 -4.95
N VAL A 131 11.10 2.93 -4.16
CA VAL A 131 11.26 1.79 -3.26
C VAL A 131 11.33 2.30 -1.83
N GLY A 132 10.90 1.50 -0.87
CA GLY A 132 10.91 1.88 0.53
C GLY A 132 11.25 0.71 1.44
N ILE A 133 11.85 1.01 2.58
CA ILE A 133 12.15 0.05 3.63
C ILE A 133 11.92 0.69 4.99
N GLY A 134 11.45 -0.09 5.95
CA GLY A 134 11.30 0.40 7.32
C GLY A 134 10.57 -0.54 8.24
N PRO A 135 10.54 -0.21 9.54
CA PRO A 135 9.77 -0.97 10.52
C PRO A 135 8.28 -0.63 10.46
N GLY A 136 7.48 -1.57 10.93
CA GLY A 136 6.07 -1.39 11.19
C GLY A 136 5.64 -2.10 12.47
N TYR A 137 4.48 -1.74 12.95
CA TYR A 137 3.83 -2.40 14.06
C TYR A 137 2.40 -2.75 13.65
N THR A 138 2.03 -4.01 13.79
CA THR A 138 0.75 -4.54 13.33
C THR A 138 -0.01 -5.16 14.50
N TRP A 139 -1.28 -4.85 14.58
CA TRP A 139 -2.27 -5.49 15.45
C TRP A 139 -3.19 -6.31 14.55
N PHE A 140 -3.28 -7.58 14.83
CA PHE A 140 -4.17 -8.49 14.14
C PHE A 140 -4.89 -9.34 15.17
N ASP A 141 -6.18 -9.10 15.32
CA ASP A 141 -6.98 -9.68 16.39
C ASP A 141 -6.37 -9.38 17.77
N ASP A 142 -6.14 -10.38 18.61
CA ASP A 142 -5.47 -10.22 19.91
C ASP A 142 -3.93 -10.23 19.82
N GLN A 143 -3.37 -10.38 18.62
CA GLN A 143 -1.93 -10.48 18.38
C GLN A 143 -1.32 -9.11 18.04
N LYS A 144 -0.07 -8.92 18.46
CA LYS A 144 0.71 -7.69 18.21
C LYS A 144 2.12 -8.08 17.81
N TYR A 145 2.62 -7.52 16.72
CA TYR A 145 3.95 -7.86 16.23
C TYR A 145 4.67 -6.71 15.54
N LEU A 146 5.99 -6.72 15.66
CA LEU A 146 6.87 -5.85 14.93
C LEU A 146 7.10 -6.43 13.53
N THR A 147 7.07 -5.59 12.50
CA THR A 147 7.32 -5.99 11.12
C THR A 147 8.50 -5.24 10.51
N GLY A 148 9.22 -5.92 9.62
CA GLY A 148 10.10 -5.29 8.64
C GLY A 148 9.38 -5.19 7.32
N ASN A 149 9.30 -3.98 6.76
CA ASN A 149 8.52 -3.72 5.58
C ASN A 149 9.42 -3.37 4.40
N LEU A 150 9.08 -3.89 3.22
CA LEU A 150 9.64 -3.52 1.94
C LEU A 150 8.51 -2.99 1.06
N SER A 151 8.67 -1.81 0.48
CA SER A 151 7.66 -1.18 -0.38
C SER A 151 8.18 -0.98 -1.79
N LEU A 152 7.28 -1.17 -2.74
CA LEU A 152 7.43 -0.76 -4.13
C LEU A 152 6.20 0.04 -4.52
N GLY A 153 6.37 1.18 -5.16
CA GLY A 153 5.24 2.00 -5.56
C GLY A 153 5.59 3.04 -6.61
N THR A 154 4.58 3.80 -6.97
CA THR A 154 4.72 4.93 -7.88
C THR A 154 3.74 6.03 -7.53
N ASN A 155 4.16 7.27 -7.66
CA ASN A 155 3.27 8.42 -7.69
C ASN A 155 3.00 8.80 -9.15
N TYR A 156 1.76 9.14 -9.45
CA TYR A 156 1.35 9.73 -10.71
C TYR A 156 0.74 11.10 -10.44
N TRP A 157 1.46 12.17 -10.80
CA TRP A 157 1.01 13.54 -10.57
C TRP A 157 0.21 14.05 -11.77
N PHE A 158 -1.08 14.26 -11.58
CA PHE A 158 -1.95 14.83 -12.61
C PHE A 158 -2.04 16.36 -12.53
N SER A 159 -1.60 16.97 -11.42
CA SER A 159 -1.39 18.41 -11.26
C SER A 159 -0.15 18.68 -10.41
N ASP A 160 0.23 19.94 -10.22
CA ASP A 160 1.37 20.36 -9.41
C ASP A 160 1.20 20.03 -7.92
N VAL A 161 -0.04 19.81 -7.48
CA VAL A 161 -0.38 19.55 -6.07
C VAL A 161 -0.96 18.16 -5.87
N PHE A 162 -1.75 17.65 -6.82
CA PHE A 162 -2.53 16.44 -6.68
C PHE A 162 -2.02 15.28 -7.53
N GLY A 163 -2.02 14.10 -6.97
CA GLY A 163 -1.57 12.88 -7.60
C GLY A 163 -2.30 11.63 -7.08
N LEU A 164 -1.93 10.50 -7.65
CA LEU A 164 -2.32 9.17 -7.24
C LEU A 164 -1.06 8.39 -6.84
N THR A 165 -1.07 7.78 -5.65
CA THR A 165 -0.02 6.86 -5.21
C THR A 165 -0.55 5.44 -5.26
N LEU A 166 0.16 4.57 -5.97
CA LEU A 166 -0.04 3.13 -5.95
C LEU A 166 1.15 2.49 -5.24
N MET A 167 0.91 1.59 -4.30
CA MET A 167 1.97 1.01 -3.48
C MET A 167 1.63 -0.44 -3.12
N ALA A 168 2.65 -1.27 -3.15
CA ALA A 168 2.65 -2.63 -2.65
C ALA A 168 3.68 -2.73 -1.51
N ASP A 169 3.27 -3.21 -0.35
CA ASP A 169 4.13 -3.42 0.81
C ASP A 169 4.17 -4.90 1.16
N TYR A 170 5.36 -5.45 1.22
CA TYR A 170 5.61 -6.74 1.83
C TYR A 170 6.02 -6.53 3.29
N LYS A 171 5.32 -7.17 4.21
CA LYS A 171 5.54 -7.09 5.66
C LYS A 171 6.00 -8.44 6.16
N ASN A 172 7.23 -8.50 6.66
CA ASN A 172 7.77 -9.69 7.31
C ASN A 172 7.69 -9.53 8.83
N ASN A 173 7.14 -10.52 9.51
CA ASN A 173 6.98 -10.51 10.96
C ASN A 173 8.29 -10.97 11.61
N TYR A 174 8.78 -10.22 12.62
CA TYR A 174 10.00 -10.56 13.35
C TYR A 174 9.75 -11.53 14.52
N ASP A 175 8.52 -11.61 15.03
CA ASP A 175 8.17 -12.48 16.14
C ASP A 175 7.55 -13.79 15.62
N ASP A 176 7.91 -14.92 16.26
CA ASP A 176 7.42 -16.29 15.96
C ASP A 176 5.92 -16.48 16.33
N ILE A 177 5.06 -15.57 15.97
CA ILE A 177 3.61 -15.66 16.20
C ILE A 177 2.98 -16.77 15.34
N ARG A 178 3.72 -17.31 14.42
CA ARG A 178 3.36 -18.39 13.50
C ARG A 178 2.93 -19.69 14.19
N GLU A 179 3.47 -20.00 15.38
CA GLU A 179 3.08 -21.20 16.11
C GLU A 179 1.60 -21.24 16.51
N SER A 180 0.98 -20.08 16.77
CA SER A 180 -0.41 -20.02 17.20
C SER A 180 -1.43 -20.04 16.06
N LEU A 181 -1.04 -19.64 14.85
CA LEU A 181 -1.93 -19.51 13.70
C LEU A 181 -1.81 -20.64 12.66
N HIS A 182 -0.86 -21.57 12.82
CA HIS A 182 -0.55 -22.63 11.84
C HIS A 182 -0.30 -22.09 10.40
N TYR A 183 0.17 -20.85 10.29
CA TYR A 183 0.60 -20.29 9.01
C TYR A 183 2.07 -20.63 8.76
N ASP A 184 2.33 -21.46 7.76
CA ASP A 184 3.67 -21.74 7.25
C ASP A 184 4.26 -20.44 6.67
N GLU A 185 5.46 -20.12 7.09
CA GLU A 185 6.51 -19.22 6.54
C GLU A 185 6.10 -18.11 5.53
N GLY A 186 4.99 -17.40 5.70
CA GLY A 186 4.54 -16.31 4.81
C GLY A 186 4.65 -14.91 5.44
N GLY A 187 4.80 -13.89 4.61
CA GLY A 187 4.62 -12.48 4.98
C GLY A 187 3.20 -12.01 4.68
N THR A 188 2.92 -10.78 5.03
CA THR A 188 1.67 -10.11 4.65
C THR A 188 1.92 -9.17 3.49
N MET A 189 1.11 -9.24 2.46
CA MET A 189 1.14 -8.29 1.35
C MET A 189 0.01 -7.26 1.50
N ARG A 190 0.35 -5.97 1.38
CA ARG A 190 -0.64 -4.90 1.37
C ARG A 190 -0.55 -4.12 0.07
N TRP A 191 -1.65 -4.01 -0.63
CA TRP A 191 -1.83 -3.21 -1.82
C TRP A 191 -2.58 -1.93 -1.46
N SER A 192 -2.12 -0.78 -1.93
CA SER A 192 -2.71 0.51 -1.59
C SER A 192 -2.89 1.39 -2.81
N ALA A 193 -4.02 2.07 -2.87
CA ALA A 193 -4.31 3.12 -3.85
C ALA A 193 -4.80 4.36 -3.11
N MET A 194 -4.04 5.47 -3.23
CA MET A 194 -4.25 6.68 -2.43
C MET A 194 -4.26 7.92 -3.31
N LEU A 195 -5.17 8.84 -3.03
CA LEU A 195 -5.07 10.22 -3.49
C LEU A 195 -4.00 10.91 -2.66
N SER A 196 -3.13 11.66 -3.33
CA SER A 196 -1.99 12.34 -2.73
C SER A 196 -2.02 13.82 -3.03
N MET A 197 -1.63 14.60 -2.03
CA MET A 197 -1.48 16.04 -2.12
C MET A 197 -0.10 16.41 -1.55
N LYS A 198 0.67 17.21 -2.30
CA LYS A 198 1.95 17.74 -1.84
C LYS A 198 1.86 19.23 -1.54
N PHE A 199 2.67 19.71 -0.57
CA PHE A 199 2.70 21.09 -0.09
C PHE A 199 4.01 21.42 0.65
#